data_bf3b88edb520783089277c01652a01c8
#
_entry.id   bf3b88edb520783089277c01652a01c8
#
_cell.length_a   1.000
_cell.length_b   1.000
_cell.length_c   1.000
_cell.angle_alpha   90.00
_cell.angle_beta   90.00
_cell.angle_gamma   90.00
#
_symmetry.space_group_name_H-M   'P 1'
#
loop_
_entity.id
_entity.type
_entity.pdbx_description
1 polymer ?
#
loop_
_entity_poly.entity_id
_entity_poly.type
_entity_poly.pdbx_seq_one_letter_code
_entity_poly.pdbx_strand_id
1 'polypeptide(L)'
;DRDLLWSVHTIFWLTIFVTSTIVLEIVKAVQAKSSQTKSNFIMALFYVIARNPRRYGGLLIHFGVVLMFLGFAGTFFKVERNMTLESGVPQEIGEYSLEFKQMEEFKVGNATHRAAIVNVFDKEGNFLEVLKPAKSFYPTQPQPLTEVAIRRSFLEDLYLIFSSENGGEQDSITLRVFINPPDRKSVV
;
A
#
# COMPACT_ATOMS: atom_id res chain seq x y z
N ASP A 1 -1.14 -3.10 18.21
CA ASP A 1 -0.65 -1.77 18.64
C ASP A 1 -1.82 -0.80 18.80
N ARG A 2 -2.32 -0.67 20.06
CA ARG A 2 -3.45 0.22 20.38
C ARG A 2 -3.16 1.67 20.00
N ASP A 3 -1.93 2.12 20.20
CA ASP A 3 -1.53 3.50 19.92
C ASP A 3 -1.59 3.84 18.43
N LEU A 4 -1.31 2.88 17.55
CA LEU A 4 -1.46 3.03 16.12
C LEU A 4 -2.92 3.20 15.71
N LEU A 5 -3.81 2.38 16.27
CA LEU A 5 -5.25 2.48 16.01
C LEU A 5 -5.81 3.83 16.47
N TRP A 6 -5.41 4.32 17.64
CA TRP A 6 -5.81 5.64 18.14
C TRP A 6 -5.34 6.76 17.21
N SER A 7 -4.10 6.67 16.70
CA SER A 7 -3.54 7.67 15.78
C SER A 7 -4.32 7.71 14.46
N VAL A 8 -4.64 6.56 13.88
CA VAL A 8 -5.44 6.46 12.65
C VAL A 8 -6.83 7.04 12.85
N HIS A 9 -7.52 6.67 13.93
CA HIS A 9 -8.85 7.21 14.23
C HIS A 9 -8.82 8.73 14.41
N THR A 10 -7.81 9.26 15.10
CA THR A 10 -7.66 10.71 15.31
C THR A 10 -7.49 11.44 13.97
N ILE A 11 -6.67 10.91 13.05
CA ILE A 11 -6.48 11.48 11.72
C ILE A 11 -7.80 11.49 10.94
N PHE A 12 -8.57 10.39 10.96
CA PHE A 12 -9.86 10.32 10.29
C PHE A 12 -10.87 11.33 10.83
N TRP A 13 -11.01 11.42 12.15
CA TRP A 13 -11.91 12.39 12.78
C TRP A 13 -11.52 13.84 12.47
N LEU A 14 -10.23 14.14 12.53
CA LEU A 14 -9.72 15.48 12.18
C LEU A 14 -9.98 15.81 10.71
N THR A 15 -9.77 14.85 9.82
CA THR A 15 -10.05 14.97 8.39
C THR A 15 -11.52 15.26 8.12
N ILE A 16 -12.43 14.50 8.73
CA ILE A 16 -13.88 14.70 8.62
C ILE A 16 -14.26 16.08 9.15
N PHE A 17 -13.73 16.47 10.29
CA PHE A 17 -14.02 17.77 10.90
C PHE A 17 -13.60 18.94 9.98
N VAL A 18 -12.34 18.95 9.51
CA VAL A 18 -11.81 20.03 8.66
C VAL A 18 -12.53 20.06 7.32
N THR A 19 -12.76 18.90 6.70
CA THR A 19 -13.51 18.83 5.42
C THR A 19 -14.94 19.33 5.58
N SER A 20 -15.62 18.95 6.66
CA SER A 20 -16.98 19.41 6.95
C SER A 20 -17.05 20.91 7.15
N THR A 21 -16.10 21.51 7.88
CA THR A 21 -16.04 22.97 8.08
C THR A 21 -15.80 23.72 6.77
N ILE A 22 -14.92 23.23 5.90
CA ILE A 22 -14.67 23.80 4.57
C ILE A 22 -15.93 23.74 3.70
N VAL A 23 -16.57 22.58 3.63
CA VAL A 23 -17.81 22.38 2.84
C VAL A 23 -18.93 23.29 3.35
N LEU A 24 -19.15 23.33 4.66
CA LEU A 24 -20.18 24.17 5.27
C LEU A 24 -19.95 25.66 4.99
N GLU A 25 -18.69 26.13 5.05
CA GLU A 25 -18.36 27.51 4.73
C GLU A 25 -18.65 27.85 3.27
N ILE A 26 -18.26 26.99 2.33
CA ILE A 26 -18.55 27.17 0.91
C ILE A 26 -20.06 27.14 0.64
N VAL A 27 -20.77 26.15 1.18
CA VAL A 27 -22.22 26.02 0.99
C VAL A 27 -22.96 27.25 1.51
N LYS A 28 -22.66 27.72 2.72
CA LYS A 28 -23.27 28.93 3.29
C LYS A 28 -23.03 30.17 2.41
N ALA A 29 -21.82 30.36 1.91
CA ALA A 29 -21.49 31.48 1.04
C ALA A 29 -22.21 31.42 -0.31
N VAL A 30 -22.30 30.23 -0.91
CA VAL A 30 -23.00 30.01 -2.17
C VAL A 30 -24.51 30.17 -2.01
N GLN A 31 -25.11 29.62 -0.94
CA GLN A 31 -26.54 29.79 -0.64
C GLN A 31 -26.93 31.26 -0.46
N ALA A 32 -26.14 32.01 0.34
CA ALA A 32 -26.36 33.43 0.53
C ALA A 32 -26.31 34.21 -0.80
N LYS A 33 -25.41 33.84 -1.72
CA LYS A 33 -25.28 34.49 -3.02
C LYS A 33 -26.40 34.05 -3.98
N SER A 34 -26.72 32.78 -4.04
CA SER A 34 -27.77 32.22 -4.93
C SER A 34 -29.13 32.81 -4.59
N SER A 35 -29.46 32.96 -3.29
CA SER A 35 -30.73 33.58 -2.85
C SER A 35 -30.84 35.06 -3.23
N GLN A 36 -29.73 35.80 -3.23
CA GLN A 36 -29.72 37.21 -3.65
C GLN A 36 -29.87 37.42 -5.16
N THR A 37 -29.31 36.53 -5.98
CA THR A 37 -29.16 36.74 -7.42
C THR A 37 -30.11 35.85 -8.24
N LYS A 38 -30.88 34.94 -7.59
CA LYS A 38 -31.73 33.91 -8.27
C LYS A 38 -30.94 33.11 -9.32
N SER A 39 -29.62 32.96 -9.11
CA SER A 39 -28.73 32.24 -10.01
C SER A 39 -28.60 30.78 -9.61
N ASN A 40 -28.21 29.92 -10.57
CA ASN A 40 -27.90 28.51 -10.30
C ASN A 40 -26.75 28.38 -9.30
N PHE A 41 -26.81 27.32 -8.49
CA PHE A 41 -25.78 27.03 -7.46
C PHE A 41 -24.35 27.03 -8.03
N ILE A 42 -24.15 26.45 -9.20
CA ILE A 42 -22.82 26.38 -9.87
C ILE A 42 -22.32 27.78 -10.25
N MET A 43 -23.19 28.62 -10.83
CA MET A 43 -22.85 30.01 -11.17
C MET A 43 -22.49 30.82 -9.90
N ALA A 44 -23.28 30.64 -8.83
CA ALA A 44 -23.01 31.29 -7.55
C ALA A 44 -21.67 30.83 -6.94
N LEU A 45 -21.31 29.57 -7.06
CA LEU A 45 -20.03 29.03 -6.61
C LEU A 45 -18.85 29.70 -7.33
N PHE A 46 -18.87 29.73 -8.68
CA PHE A 46 -17.81 30.40 -9.44
C PHE A 46 -17.72 31.89 -9.09
N TYR A 47 -18.84 32.57 -8.96
CA TYR A 47 -18.85 33.99 -8.58
C TYR A 47 -18.25 34.24 -7.20
N VAL A 48 -18.60 33.43 -6.20
CA VAL A 48 -18.10 33.53 -4.82
C VAL A 48 -16.60 33.31 -4.77
N ILE A 49 -16.07 32.29 -5.47
CA ILE A 49 -14.65 31.99 -5.55
C ILE A 49 -13.90 33.12 -6.26
N ALA A 50 -14.38 33.56 -7.43
CA ALA A 50 -13.71 34.59 -8.23
C ALA A 50 -13.64 35.96 -7.50
N ARG A 51 -14.64 36.27 -6.69
CA ARG A 51 -14.70 37.55 -5.96
C ARG A 51 -13.77 37.59 -4.74
N ASN A 52 -13.48 36.44 -4.13
CA ASN A 52 -12.63 36.36 -2.92
C ASN A 52 -11.53 35.31 -3.05
N PRO A 53 -10.59 35.44 -4.02
CA PRO A 53 -9.62 34.40 -4.33
C PRO A 53 -8.68 34.11 -3.16
N ARG A 54 -8.36 35.11 -2.31
CA ARG A 54 -7.50 34.92 -1.14
C ARG A 54 -8.14 34.00 -0.10
N ARG A 55 -9.44 34.14 0.16
CA ARG A 55 -10.16 33.32 1.14
C ARG A 55 -10.33 31.90 0.65
N TYR A 56 -10.84 31.72 -0.56
CA TYR A 56 -11.11 30.39 -1.11
C TYR A 56 -9.84 29.67 -1.58
N GLY A 57 -8.81 30.42 -1.99
CA GLY A 57 -7.47 29.88 -2.21
C GLY A 57 -6.87 29.28 -0.94
N GLY A 58 -7.04 29.98 0.21
CA GLY A 58 -6.64 29.45 1.52
C GLY A 58 -7.38 28.15 1.88
N LEU A 59 -8.70 28.08 1.67
CA LEU A 59 -9.49 26.86 1.90
C LEU A 59 -9.07 25.71 1.00
N LEU A 60 -8.71 25.99 -0.25
CA LEU A 60 -8.20 24.97 -1.19
C LEU A 60 -6.86 24.40 -0.73
N ILE A 61 -5.96 25.24 -0.22
CA ILE A 61 -4.69 24.79 0.36
C ILE A 61 -4.94 23.90 1.57
N HIS A 62 -5.83 24.27 2.48
CA HIS A 62 -6.17 23.43 3.64
C HIS A 62 -6.78 22.09 3.24
N PHE A 63 -7.64 22.10 2.21
CA PHE A 63 -8.17 20.85 1.66
C PHE A 63 -7.08 19.96 1.05
N GLY A 64 -6.10 20.55 0.34
CA GLY A 64 -4.93 19.84 -0.15
C GLY A 64 -4.09 19.20 0.95
N VAL A 65 -3.89 19.91 2.06
CA VAL A 65 -3.19 19.39 3.24
C VAL A 65 -3.97 18.21 3.87
N VAL A 66 -5.30 18.31 3.94
CA VAL A 66 -6.15 17.21 4.43
C VAL A 66 -6.01 15.98 3.57
N LEU A 67 -6.02 16.13 2.23
CA LEU A 67 -5.81 15.01 1.30
C LEU A 67 -4.42 14.38 1.46
N MET A 68 -3.41 15.20 1.73
CA MET A 68 -2.06 14.70 2.01
C MET A 68 -2.02 13.84 3.29
N PHE A 69 -2.66 14.26 4.37
CA PHE A 69 -2.76 13.47 5.60
C PHE A 69 -3.54 12.18 5.40
N LEU A 70 -4.62 12.20 4.60
CA LEU A 70 -5.35 11.00 4.21
C LEU A 70 -4.46 10.02 3.44
N GLY A 71 -3.66 10.54 2.51
CA GLY A 71 -2.69 9.72 1.78
C GLY A 71 -1.67 9.05 2.71
N PHE A 72 -1.14 9.78 3.70
CA PHE A 72 -0.25 9.22 4.72
C PHE A 72 -0.95 8.18 5.60
N ALA A 73 -2.20 8.44 5.99
CA ALA A 73 -2.98 7.46 6.77
C ALA A 73 -3.16 6.14 6.01
N GLY A 74 -3.20 6.16 4.68
CA GLY A 74 -3.25 4.96 3.84
C GLY A 74 -2.06 4.02 4.04
N THR A 75 -0.89 4.53 4.45
CA THR A 75 0.30 3.70 4.68
C THR A 75 0.16 2.78 5.90
N PHE A 76 -0.73 3.10 6.86
CA PHE A 76 -1.00 2.26 8.03
C PHE A 76 -1.76 0.97 7.71
N PHE A 77 -2.37 0.88 6.54
CA PHE A 77 -3.06 -0.34 6.09
C PHE A 77 -2.13 -1.35 5.40
N LYS A 78 -0.85 -1.01 5.25
CA LYS A 78 0.13 -1.96 4.73
C LYS A 78 0.45 -3.01 5.79
N VAL A 79 0.30 -4.26 5.45
CA VAL A 79 0.77 -5.37 6.27
C VAL A 79 2.20 -5.69 5.83
N GLU A 80 3.15 -5.48 6.73
CA GLU A 80 4.55 -5.85 6.54
C GLU A 80 4.94 -6.81 7.66
N ARG A 81 5.44 -7.98 7.30
CA ARG A 81 5.88 -8.98 8.27
C ARG A 81 7.11 -9.73 7.78
N ASN A 82 8.09 -9.89 8.67
CA ASN A 82 9.17 -10.85 8.46
C ASN A 82 8.70 -12.21 8.96
N MET A 83 8.76 -13.22 8.10
CA MET A 83 8.33 -14.59 8.38
C MET A 83 9.46 -15.53 8.09
N THR A 84 9.69 -16.48 9.01
CA THR A 84 10.58 -17.62 8.75
C THR A 84 9.71 -18.80 8.38
N LEU A 85 9.84 -19.27 7.15
CA LEU A 85 9.13 -20.44 6.65
C LEU A 85 10.04 -21.67 6.69
N GLU A 86 9.55 -22.73 7.30
CA GLU A 86 10.16 -24.05 7.28
C GLU A 86 9.65 -24.84 6.08
N SER A 87 10.49 -25.71 5.51
CA SER A 87 10.10 -26.51 4.36
C SER A 87 8.89 -27.37 4.65
N GLY A 88 7.84 -27.23 3.82
CA GLY A 88 6.61 -28.01 3.91
C GLY A 88 5.63 -27.56 5.01
N VAL A 89 5.96 -26.51 5.79
CA VAL A 89 5.06 -25.98 6.85
C VAL A 89 4.39 -24.71 6.35
N PRO A 90 3.07 -24.71 6.11
CA PRO A 90 2.35 -23.52 5.69
C PRO A 90 2.22 -22.52 6.86
N GLN A 91 2.40 -21.23 6.57
CA GLN A 91 2.18 -20.14 7.53
C GLN A 91 1.23 -19.10 6.96
N GLU A 92 0.31 -18.64 7.81
CA GLU A 92 -0.72 -17.69 7.42
C GLU A 92 -0.27 -16.24 7.54
N ILE A 93 -0.61 -15.42 6.53
CA ILE A 93 -0.46 -13.99 6.53
C ILE A 93 -1.59 -13.29 5.78
N GLY A 94 -2.40 -12.49 6.47
CA GLY A 94 -3.58 -11.83 5.89
C GLY A 94 -4.58 -12.85 5.35
N GLU A 95 -4.88 -12.76 4.06
CA GLU A 95 -5.79 -13.66 3.34
C GLU A 95 -5.06 -14.85 2.67
N TYR A 96 -3.74 -14.99 2.90
CA TYR A 96 -2.90 -15.99 2.23
C TYR A 96 -2.29 -16.97 3.23
N SER A 97 -1.98 -18.17 2.73
CA SER A 97 -1.10 -19.15 3.37
C SER A 97 0.10 -19.42 2.45
N LEU A 98 1.30 -19.31 3.00
CA LEU A 98 2.57 -19.45 2.29
C LEU A 98 3.28 -20.72 2.74
N GLU A 99 3.67 -21.56 1.79
CA GLU A 99 4.41 -22.79 2.04
C GLU A 99 5.73 -22.77 1.27
N PHE A 100 6.84 -22.76 1.98
CA PHE A 100 8.16 -22.93 1.37
C PHE A 100 8.38 -24.40 0.98
N LYS A 101 8.79 -24.62 -0.26
CA LYS A 101 9.07 -25.99 -0.77
C LYS A 101 10.56 -26.31 -0.75
N GLN A 102 11.33 -25.53 -1.46
CA GLN A 102 12.78 -25.74 -1.62
C GLN A 102 13.47 -24.51 -2.17
N MET A 103 14.80 -24.48 -2.04
CA MET A 103 15.64 -23.54 -2.76
C MET A 103 16.00 -24.10 -4.13
N GLU A 104 16.04 -23.23 -5.13
CA GLU A 104 16.50 -23.52 -6.50
C GLU A 104 17.69 -22.60 -6.80
N GLU A 105 18.83 -23.19 -7.19
CA GLU A 105 20.00 -22.45 -7.62
C GLU A 105 20.26 -22.70 -9.10
N PHE A 106 20.37 -21.63 -9.88
CA PHE A 106 20.65 -21.72 -11.31
C PHE A 106 21.53 -20.56 -11.77
N LYS A 107 22.25 -20.75 -12.88
CA LYS A 107 23.11 -19.73 -13.47
C LYS A 107 22.50 -19.19 -14.76
N VAL A 108 22.48 -17.84 -14.87
CA VAL A 108 22.11 -17.14 -16.09
C VAL A 108 23.22 -16.16 -16.44
N GLY A 109 23.90 -16.40 -17.55
CA GLY A 109 25.07 -15.60 -17.91
C GLY A 109 26.21 -15.75 -16.89
N ASN A 110 26.61 -14.62 -16.28
CA ASN A 110 27.64 -14.56 -15.26
C ASN A 110 27.09 -14.47 -13.83
N ALA A 111 25.77 -14.49 -13.65
CA ALA A 111 25.10 -14.40 -12.36
C ALA A 111 24.67 -15.80 -11.86
N THR A 112 24.78 -15.99 -10.55
CA THR A 112 24.17 -17.12 -9.84
C THR A 112 22.91 -16.64 -9.16
N HIS A 113 21.76 -17.26 -9.48
CA HIS A 113 20.46 -16.93 -8.90
C HIS A 113 20.10 -18.01 -7.87
N ARG A 114 19.68 -17.56 -6.68
CA ARG A 114 19.13 -18.41 -5.63
C ARG A 114 17.68 -18.01 -5.38
N ALA A 115 16.74 -18.83 -5.77
CA ALA A 115 15.31 -18.59 -5.68
C ALA A 115 14.67 -19.53 -4.65
N ALA A 116 13.80 -18.96 -3.81
CA ALA A 116 12.95 -19.75 -2.94
C ALA A 116 11.65 -20.08 -3.66
N ILE A 117 11.29 -21.36 -3.74
CA ILE A 117 10.01 -21.79 -4.29
C ILE A 117 8.96 -21.76 -3.19
N VAL A 118 7.99 -20.84 -3.33
CA VAL A 118 6.93 -20.62 -2.35
C VAL A 118 5.58 -20.83 -3.01
N ASN A 119 4.82 -21.80 -2.53
CA ASN A 119 3.43 -21.99 -2.90
C ASN A 119 2.56 -21.00 -2.13
N VAL A 120 1.62 -20.40 -2.83
CA VAL A 120 0.64 -19.47 -2.26
C VAL A 120 -0.73 -20.11 -2.33
N PHE A 121 -1.42 -20.10 -1.20
CA PHE A 121 -2.80 -20.58 -1.06
C PHE A 121 -3.68 -19.45 -0.52
N ASP A 122 -4.98 -19.55 -0.75
CA ASP A 122 -5.97 -18.70 -0.07
C ASP A 122 -6.29 -19.22 1.34
N LYS A 123 -7.18 -18.53 2.07
CA LYS A 123 -7.63 -18.95 3.41
C LYS A 123 -8.39 -20.28 3.42
N GLU A 124 -9.00 -20.63 2.29
CA GLU A 124 -9.74 -21.89 2.13
C GLU A 124 -8.81 -23.07 1.81
N GLY A 125 -7.52 -22.82 1.61
CA GLY A 125 -6.52 -23.81 1.29
C GLY A 125 -6.44 -24.13 -0.21
N ASN A 126 -7.09 -23.37 -1.10
CA ASN A 126 -6.98 -23.55 -2.52
C ASN A 126 -5.63 -23.01 -3.01
N PHE A 127 -4.96 -23.78 -3.86
CA PHE A 127 -3.72 -23.32 -4.48
C PHE A 127 -3.98 -22.17 -5.45
N LEU A 128 -3.21 -21.10 -5.30
CA LEU A 128 -3.31 -19.93 -6.16
C LEU A 128 -2.20 -19.90 -7.22
N GLU A 129 -0.94 -19.87 -6.78
CA GLU A 129 0.23 -19.83 -7.68
C GLU A 129 1.54 -20.14 -6.95
N VAL A 130 2.63 -20.28 -7.71
CA VAL A 130 3.99 -20.40 -7.18
C VAL A 130 4.72 -19.08 -7.37
N LEU A 131 5.25 -18.53 -6.28
CA LEU A 131 6.11 -17.35 -6.30
C LEU A 131 7.57 -17.75 -6.08
N LYS A 132 8.49 -17.09 -6.80
CA LYS A 132 9.93 -17.38 -6.76
C LYS A 132 10.73 -16.12 -6.42
N PRO A 133 10.66 -15.61 -5.18
CA PRO A 133 11.55 -14.52 -4.76
C PRO A 133 13.01 -15.00 -4.78
N ALA A 134 13.93 -14.18 -5.31
CA ALA A 134 15.30 -14.61 -5.52
C ALA A 134 16.34 -13.58 -5.11
N LYS A 135 17.58 -14.03 -4.96
CA LYS A 135 18.79 -13.20 -4.90
C LYS A 135 19.73 -13.59 -6.02
N SER A 136 20.21 -12.56 -6.72
CA SER A 136 21.12 -12.71 -7.85
C SER A 136 22.51 -12.21 -7.43
N PHE A 137 23.49 -13.08 -7.53
CA PHE A 137 24.90 -12.83 -7.17
C PHE A 137 25.71 -12.62 -8.44
N TYR A 138 26.24 -11.42 -8.59
CA TYR A 138 27.12 -11.06 -9.70
C TYR A 138 28.57 -10.99 -9.24
N PRO A 139 29.55 -11.59 -9.97
CA PRO A 139 30.96 -11.56 -9.57
C PRO A 139 31.55 -10.14 -9.43
N THR A 140 30.96 -9.18 -10.13
CA THR A 140 31.39 -7.78 -10.17
C THR A 140 30.73 -6.90 -9.10
N GLN A 141 29.76 -7.41 -8.35
CA GLN A 141 29.03 -6.65 -7.34
C GLN A 141 29.18 -7.31 -5.97
N PRO A 142 29.60 -6.56 -4.93
CA PRO A 142 29.77 -7.12 -3.58
C PRO A 142 28.46 -7.43 -2.88
N GLN A 143 27.33 -6.85 -3.33
CA GLN A 143 26.01 -7.07 -2.75
C GLN A 143 25.09 -7.78 -3.75
N PRO A 144 24.32 -8.79 -3.28
CA PRO A 144 23.37 -9.47 -4.13
C PRO A 144 22.21 -8.54 -4.50
N LEU A 145 21.73 -8.66 -5.73
CA LEU A 145 20.49 -8.01 -6.18
C LEU A 145 19.29 -8.85 -5.71
N THR A 146 18.33 -8.20 -5.10
CA THR A 146 17.09 -8.86 -4.64
C THR A 146 16.03 -8.79 -5.72
N GLU A 147 15.51 -9.95 -6.12
CA GLU A 147 14.41 -10.09 -7.06
C GLU A 147 13.14 -10.39 -6.29
N VAL A 148 12.18 -9.47 -6.40
CA VAL A 148 10.90 -9.54 -5.68
C VAL A 148 9.91 -10.36 -6.51
N ALA A 149 9.26 -11.33 -5.88
CA ALA A 149 8.13 -12.02 -6.49
C ALA A 149 6.83 -11.32 -6.11
N ILE A 150 5.97 -11.05 -7.09
CA ILE A 150 4.75 -10.27 -6.91
C ILE A 150 3.56 -11.05 -7.47
N ARG A 151 2.57 -11.29 -6.61
CA ARG A 151 1.24 -11.72 -7.03
C ARG A 151 0.33 -10.51 -7.06
N ARG A 152 -0.21 -10.23 -8.23
CA ARG A 152 -1.18 -9.15 -8.42
C ARG A 152 -2.59 -9.70 -8.37
N SER A 153 -3.43 -9.07 -7.54
CA SER A 153 -4.86 -9.36 -7.45
C SER A 153 -5.67 -8.08 -7.66
N PHE A 154 -7.00 -8.23 -7.83
CA PHE A 154 -7.89 -7.09 -7.95
C PHE A 154 -8.02 -6.30 -6.64
N LEU A 155 -7.94 -6.98 -5.51
CA LEU A 155 -8.15 -6.40 -4.17
C LEU A 155 -6.84 -6.00 -3.49
N GLU A 156 -5.76 -6.73 -3.73
CA GLU A 156 -4.46 -6.50 -3.07
C GLU A 156 -3.32 -7.18 -3.82
N ASP A 157 -2.11 -6.64 -3.64
CA ASP A 157 -0.89 -7.19 -4.20
C ASP A 157 -0.04 -7.80 -3.08
N LEU A 158 0.38 -9.05 -3.27
CA LEU A 158 1.29 -9.76 -2.38
C LEU A 158 2.72 -9.71 -2.92
N TYR A 159 3.64 -9.16 -2.12
CA TYR A 159 5.07 -9.07 -2.44
C TYR A 159 5.85 -9.99 -1.52
N LEU A 160 6.67 -10.85 -2.11
CA LEU A 160 7.61 -11.70 -1.39
C LEU A 160 9.04 -11.27 -1.70
N ILE A 161 9.79 -10.96 -0.65
CA ILE A 161 11.20 -10.59 -0.74
C ILE A 161 12.02 -11.62 0.03
N PHE A 162 12.96 -12.26 -0.65
CA PHE A 162 13.88 -13.19 -0.02
C PHE A 162 14.94 -12.44 0.80
N SER A 163 14.92 -12.58 2.13
CA SER A 163 15.85 -11.91 3.04
C SER A 163 17.09 -12.76 3.32
N SER A 164 16.92 -13.95 3.85
CA SER A 164 18.00 -14.85 4.20
C SER A 164 17.56 -16.31 4.19
N GLU A 165 18.53 -17.17 4.04
CA GLU A 165 18.43 -18.60 4.27
C GLU A 165 19.06 -18.89 5.63
N ASN A 166 18.35 -19.60 6.46
CA ASN A 166 18.86 -20.05 7.75
C ASN A 166 19.33 -21.50 7.56
N GLY A 167 20.64 -21.65 7.40
CA GLY A 167 21.27 -22.98 7.31
C GLY A 167 21.31 -23.62 8.69
N GLY A 168 20.37 -24.50 8.97
CA GLY A 168 20.26 -25.33 10.16
C GLY A 168 19.81 -26.74 9.80
N GLU A 169 19.52 -27.59 10.80
CA GLU A 169 19.00 -28.95 10.57
C GLU A 169 17.65 -28.99 9.82
N GLN A 170 16.94 -27.87 9.74
CA GLN A 170 15.73 -27.68 8.94
C GLN A 170 15.98 -26.61 7.89
N ASP A 171 15.71 -26.94 6.62
CA ASP A 171 15.71 -25.96 5.54
C ASP A 171 14.66 -24.88 5.80
N SER A 172 15.09 -23.72 6.25
CA SER A 172 14.21 -22.60 6.52
C SER A 172 14.69 -21.33 5.84
N ILE A 173 13.76 -20.51 5.43
CA ILE A 173 14.02 -19.21 4.79
C ILE A 173 13.32 -18.09 5.54
N THR A 174 13.94 -16.92 5.56
CA THR A 174 13.28 -15.71 6.04
C THR A 174 12.82 -14.89 4.84
N LEU A 175 11.52 -14.66 4.77
CA LEU A 175 10.88 -13.79 3.80
C LEU A 175 10.40 -12.50 4.47
N ARG A 176 10.51 -11.42 3.75
CA ARG A 176 9.80 -10.18 4.07
C ARG A 176 8.58 -10.10 3.16
N VAL A 177 7.41 -10.13 3.78
CA VAL A 177 6.13 -10.21 3.09
C VAL A 177 5.41 -8.87 3.24
N PHE A 178 4.90 -8.35 2.11
CA PHE A 178 4.05 -7.16 2.09
C PHE A 178 2.74 -7.51 1.42
N ILE A 179 1.64 -7.06 2.03
CA ILE A 179 0.31 -7.05 1.43
C ILE A 179 -0.09 -5.59 1.30
N ASN A 180 -0.23 -5.11 0.07
CA ASN A 180 -0.60 -3.74 -0.23
C ASN A 180 -1.96 -3.72 -0.93
N PRO A 181 -2.82 -2.71 -0.65
CA PRO A 181 -3.97 -2.46 -1.49
C PRO A 181 -3.51 -2.20 -2.94
N PRO A 182 -4.31 -2.53 -3.96
CA PRO A 182 -3.89 -2.51 -5.36
C PRO A 182 -3.45 -1.10 -5.76
N ASP A 183 -2.17 -0.93 -6.06
CA ASP A 183 -1.64 0.31 -6.62
C ASP A 183 -1.89 0.31 -8.13
N ARG A 184 -2.91 1.04 -8.59
CA ARG A 184 -3.30 1.15 -10.00
C ARG A 184 -2.32 1.94 -10.87
N LYS A 185 -1.12 2.19 -10.40
CA LYS A 185 -0.09 2.75 -11.27
C LYS A 185 0.48 1.62 -12.12
N SER A 186 -0.18 1.44 -13.26
CA SER A 186 0.36 0.67 -14.37
C SER A 186 1.82 1.05 -14.61
N VAL A 187 2.70 0.11 -14.38
CA VAL A 187 4.02 0.17 -14.97
C VAL A 187 3.82 -0.05 -16.46
N VAL A 188 4.01 1.02 -17.23
CA VAL A 188 4.22 0.96 -18.68
C VAL A 188 5.62 0.42 -18.91
#